data_8743b6cf148eeccdf2db1e2d2fc993d9
#
_entry.id   8743b6cf148eeccdf2db1e2d2fc993d9
#
_cell.length_a   1.000
_cell.length_b   1.000
_cell.length_c   1.000
_cell.angle_alpha   90.00
_cell.angle_beta   90.00
_cell.angle_gamma   90.00
#
_symmetry.space_group_name_H-M   'P 1'
#
loop_
_entity.id
_entity.type
_entity.pdbx_description
1 polymer ?
#
loop_
_entity_poly.entity_id
_entity_poly.type
_entity_poly.pdbx_seq_one_letter_code
_entity_poly.pdbx_strand_id
1 'polypeptide(L)'
;MASVPSCSEDKYEYPSSDSDTESSTTNYGHVDDEPVHLFYRNGVLAWGASELRDDNIIVATEVDGSIGHTIFSLAPDAADSPFELRTTRATLLPQAFLDKHLFKTLPSYLQTDHIHVLISTLSGTGLAPAFFDDVLHPLLRAIGLADSAYTVTRTKSAESVKDFARSTLLVAANGGQEQTVLMLSGDGGMVDTINGLMESGDRSRYVSKSLTDQD
;
A
#
# COMPACT_ATOMS: atom_id res chain seq x y z
N MET A 1 31.99 15.08 67.93
CA MET A 1 31.01 15.93 67.29
C MET A 1 31.48 16.10 65.86
N ALA A 2 30.96 15.30 64.92
CA ALA A 2 31.30 15.35 63.51
C ALA A 2 30.09 15.87 62.77
N SER A 3 30.26 17.02 62.10
CA SER A 3 29.25 17.68 61.31
C SER A 3 29.07 16.98 59.95
N VAL A 4 27.80 16.69 59.60
CA VAL A 4 27.36 16.11 58.37
C VAL A 4 27.27 17.22 57.28
N PRO A 5 27.81 17.06 56.09
CA PRO A 5 27.61 18.04 55.02
C PRO A 5 26.22 17.91 54.42
N SER A 6 25.56 19.05 54.20
CA SER A 6 24.28 19.25 53.55
C SER A 6 24.41 18.93 52.07
N CYS A 7 23.52 18.05 51.59
CA CYS A 7 23.34 17.74 50.16
C CYS A 7 22.50 18.85 49.51
N SER A 8 23.09 19.54 48.54
CA SER A 8 22.37 20.47 47.67
C SER A 8 21.48 19.68 46.71
N GLU A 9 20.19 19.98 46.70
CA GLU A 9 19.21 19.49 45.69
C GLU A 9 19.49 20.18 44.35
N ASP A 10 20.10 19.44 43.43
CA ASP A 10 20.12 19.84 42.03
C ASP A 10 18.71 19.69 41.44
N LYS A 11 18.07 20.82 41.22
CA LYS A 11 16.85 20.91 40.37
C LYS A 11 17.21 20.54 38.96
N TYR A 12 16.85 19.32 38.55
CA TYR A 12 16.75 18.98 37.13
C TYR A 12 15.56 19.76 36.54
N GLU A 13 15.85 20.83 35.79
CA GLU A 13 14.93 21.44 34.88
C GLU A 13 14.71 20.45 33.71
N TYR A 14 13.51 19.89 33.63
CA TYR A 14 13.04 19.20 32.42
C TYR A 14 12.97 20.23 31.30
N PRO A 15 13.57 19.95 30.14
CA PRO A 15 13.33 20.79 28.96
C PRO A 15 11.85 20.75 28.65
N SER A 16 11.27 21.94 28.60
CA SER A 16 9.89 22.13 28.12
C SER A 16 9.74 21.47 26.77
N SER A 17 8.82 20.51 26.69
CA SER A 17 8.39 19.92 25.42
C SER A 17 7.97 21.05 24.50
N ASP A 18 8.74 21.24 23.42
CA ASP A 18 8.33 22.04 22.28
C ASP A 18 6.98 21.48 21.83
N SER A 19 5.96 22.29 22.02
CA SER A 19 4.63 22.04 21.46
C SER A 19 4.76 22.19 19.95
N ASP A 20 4.97 21.09 19.25
CA ASP A 20 4.73 21.02 17.82
C ASP A 20 3.27 21.43 17.59
N THR A 21 3.12 22.69 17.22
CA THR A 21 1.83 23.25 16.79
C THR A 21 1.56 22.69 15.41
N GLU A 22 1.10 21.42 15.35
CA GLU A 22 0.54 20.88 14.11
C GLU A 22 -0.62 21.78 13.71
N SER A 23 -0.42 22.55 12.64
CA SER A 23 -1.44 23.39 12.07
C SER A 23 -2.57 22.50 11.53
N SER A 24 -3.65 22.40 12.26
CA SER A 24 -4.87 21.74 11.77
C SER A 24 -5.43 22.59 10.64
N THR A 25 -5.24 22.15 9.40
CA THR A 25 -5.82 22.80 8.24
C THR A 25 -7.27 22.37 8.12
N THR A 26 -8.20 23.31 8.24
CA THR A 26 -9.62 23.08 8.01
C THR A 26 -9.97 23.57 6.61
N ASN A 27 -10.54 22.70 5.78
CA ASN A 27 -11.02 23.05 4.46
C ASN A 27 -12.54 22.90 4.40
N TYR A 28 -13.21 23.80 3.69
CA TYR A 28 -14.63 23.66 3.37
C TYR A 28 -14.74 23.09 1.96
N GLY A 29 -15.20 21.85 1.86
CA GLY A 29 -15.30 21.12 0.60
C GLY A 29 -16.61 20.32 0.52
N HIS A 30 -16.63 19.32 -0.33
CA HIS A 30 -17.76 18.39 -0.45
C HIS A 30 -17.25 16.96 -0.27
N VAL A 31 -18.06 16.13 0.37
CA VAL A 31 -17.88 14.68 0.40
C VAL A 31 -19.17 14.05 -0.11
N ASP A 32 -19.06 13.24 -1.18
CA ASP A 32 -20.18 12.61 -1.88
C ASP A 32 -21.30 13.62 -2.22
N ASP A 33 -20.87 14.81 -2.73
CA ASP A 33 -21.70 15.96 -3.10
C ASP A 33 -22.34 16.76 -1.93
N GLU A 34 -22.10 16.36 -0.69
CA GLU A 34 -22.55 17.09 0.49
C GLU A 34 -21.50 18.11 0.96
N PRO A 35 -21.88 19.39 1.21
CA PRO A 35 -20.96 20.40 1.71
C PRO A 35 -20.58 20.13 3.17
N VAL A 36 -19.28 20.03 3.44
CA VAL A 36 -18.75 19.68 4.76
C VAL A 36 -17.47 20.43 5.08
N HIS A 37 -17.16 20.52 6.38
CA HIS A 37 -15.84 20.88 6.85
C HIS A 37 -14.96 19.62 6.94
N LEU A 38 -13.81 19.66 6.29
CA LEU A 38 -12.84 18.58 6.27
C LEU A 38 -11.67 18.92 7.19
N PHE A 39 -11.30 18.00 8.06
CA PHE A 39 -10.17 18.11 8.97
C PHE A 39 -9.26 16.91 8.78
N TYR A 40 -7.95 17.15 8.74
CA TYR A 40 -6.98 16.08 8.80
C TYR A 40 -6.00 16.33 9.94
N ARG A 41 -5.97 15.43 10.91
CA ARG A 41 -5.10 15.53 12.08
C ARG A 41 -4.81 14.15 12.67
N ASN A 42 -3.55 13.92 13.08
CA ASN A 42 -3.12 12.68 13.72
C ASN A 42 -3.47 11.41 12.93
N GLY A 43 -3.37 11.47 11.60
CA GLY A 43 -3.69 10.32 10.75
C GLY A 43 -5.19 10.02 10.62
N VAL A 44 -6.05 11.01 10.86
CA VAL A 44 -7.50 10.89 10.72
C VAL A 44 -8.03 12.02 9.84
N LEU A 45 -8.70 11.66 8.74
CA LEU A 45 -9.53 12.57 7.95
C LEU A 45 -10.96 12.50 8.48
N ALA A 46 -11.52 13.62 8.95
CA ALA A 46 -12.84 13.67 9.53
C ALA A 46 -13.73 14.72 8.87
N TRP A 47 -15.02 14.42 8.78
CA TRP A 47 -16.09 15.34 8.31
C TRP A 47 -17.43 14.98 8.94
N GLY A 48 -18.15 15.96 9.45
CA GLY A 48 -19.42 15.72 10.14
C GLY A 48 -19.25 14.71 11.29
N ALA A 49 -19.96 13.59 11.22
CA ALA A 49 -19.86 12.48 12.16
C ALA A 49 -19.02 11.31 11.63
N SER A 50 -18.40 11.46 10.45
CA SER A 50 -17.65 10.41 9.77
C SER A 50 -16.14 10.64 9.89
N GLU A 51 -15.38 9.57 9.86
CA GLU A 51 -13.93 9.61 9.86
C GLU A 51 -13.32 8.51 8.99
N LEU A 52 -12.14 8.79 8.44
CA LEU A 52 -11.26 7.82 7.78
C LEU A 52 -9.88 7.87 8.43
N ARG A 53 -9.40 6.74 8.90
CA ARG A 53 -8.07 6.60 9.51
C ARG A 53 -7.05 6.23 8.44
N ASP A 54 -5.83 6.74 8.57
CA ASP A 54 -4.73 6.45 7.65
C ASP A 54 -4.52 4.96 7.40
N ASP A 55 -4.64 4.14 8.45
CA ASP A 55 -4.47 2.68 8.37
C ASP A 55 -5.49 2.00 7.43
N ASN A 56 -6.62 2.65 7.19
CA ASN A 56 -7.66 2.16 6.30
C ASN A 56 -7.59 2.80 4.90
N ILE A 57 -6.85 3.90 4.74
CA ILE A 57 -6.71 4.60 3.46
C ILE A 57 -5.62 3.91 2.64
N ILE A 58 -5.97 3.51 1.43
CA ILE A 58 -5.02 2.91 0.50
C ILE A 58 -4.37 4.01 -0.34
N VAL A 59 -5.20 4.86 -0.98
CA VAL A 59 -4.74 5.88 -1.91
C VAL A 59 -5.86 6.90 -2.17
N ALA A 60 -5.47 8.12 -2.52
CA ALA A 60 -6.35 9.10 -3.14
C ALA A 60 -5.88 9.37 -4.58
N THR A 61 -6.81 9.49 -5.52
CA THR A 61 -6.54 9.82 -6.92
C THR A 61 -7.28 11.10 -7.31
N GLU A 62 -6.73 11.85 -8.26
CA GLU A 62 -7.44 12.95 -8.89
C GLU A 62 -8.58 12.43 -9.77
N VAL A 63 -9.68 13.16 -9.83
CA VAL A 63 -10.75 12.87 -10.77
C VAL A 63 -10.53 13.68 -12.03
N ASP A 64 -10.39 13.00 -13.17
CA ASP A 64 -10.14 13.63 -14.45
C ASP A 64 -11.13 14.77 -14.76
N GLY A 65 -10.59 15.95 -15.06
CA GLY A 65 -11.39 17.12 -15.47
C GLY A 65 -12.18 17.79 -14.35
N SER A 66 -11.98 17.44 -13.07
CA SER A 66 -12.64 18.07 -11.92
C SER A 66 -11.64 18.47 -10.82
N ILE A 67 -12.09 19.33 -9.89
CA ILE A 67 -11.29 19.74 -8.71
C ILE A 67 -11.46 18.69 -7.57
N GLY A 68 -11.84 17.47 -7.90
CA GLY A 68 -12.15 16.42 -6.93
C GLY A 68 -11.12 15.32 -6.84
N HIS A 69 -11.22 14.58 -5.75
CA HIS A 69 -10.40 13.40 -5.50
C HIS A 69 -11.31 12.21 -5.17
N THR A 70 -10.88 11.00 -5.53
CA THR A 70 -11.48 9.76 -5.05
C THR A 70 -10.53 9.13 -4.04
N ILE A 71 -11.01 8.91 -2.82
CA ILE A 71 -10.28 8.24 -1.76
C ILE A 71 -10.69 6.77 -1.77
N PHE A 72 -9.72 5.87 -1.87
CA PHE A 72 -9.92 4.43 -1.75
C PHE A 72 -9.50 3.98 -0.37
N SER A 73 -10.40 3.30 0.33
CA SER A 73 -10.16 2.79 1.68
C SER A 73 -10.71 1.38 1.86
N LEU A 74 -10.14 0.62 2.80
CA LEU A 74 -10.72 -0.64 3.25
C LEU A 74 -11.67 -0.36 4.40
N ALA A 75 -12.86 -0.96 4.36
CA ALA A 75 -13.76 -0.92 5.51
C ALA A 75 -13.20 -1.78 6.62
N PRO A 76 -13.03 -1.26 7.84
CA PRO A 76 -12.80 -2.11 8.99
C PRO A 76 -14.05 -2.94 9.26
N ASP A 77 -13.87 -4.22 9.55
CA ASP A 77 -14.93 -5.11 10.08
C ASP A 77 -16.19 -5.27 9.20
N ALA A 78 -16.03 -5.38 7.88
CA ALA A 78 -17.13 -5.79 7.02
C ALA A 78 -17.59 -7.22 7.41
N ALA A 79 -18.77 -7.33 8.02
CA ALA A 79 -19.27 -8.56 8.60
C ALA A 79 -19.46 -9.71 7.56
N ASP A 80 -19.72 -9.34 6.31
CA ASP A 80 -20.07 -10.27 5.24
C ASP A 80 -18.96 -10.48 4.19
N SER A 81 -17.93 -9.64 4.20
CA SER A 81 -16.78 -9.76 3.28
C SER A 81 -15.48 -9.48 4.03
N PRO A 82 -14.46 -10.33 3.87
CA PRO A 82 -13.15 -10.09 4.50
C PRO A 82 -12.47 -8.83 3.96
N PHE A 83 -12.92 -8.32 2.80
CA PHE A 83 -12.40 -7.13 2.15
C PHE A 83 -13.53 -6.35 1.50
N GLU A 84 -13.73 -5.11 1.94
CA GLU A 84 -14.65 -4.18 1.29
C GLU A 84 -13.87 -2.93 0.89
N LEU A 85 -13.68 -2.73 -0.41
CA LEU A 85 -13.11 -1.51 -0.94
C LEU A 85 -14.20 -0.44 -0.98
N ARG A 86 -14.00 0.63 -0.22
CA ARG A 86 -14.87 1.82 -0.23
C ARG A 86 -14.25 2.94 -1.03
N THR A 87 -15.09 3.67 -1.72
CA THR A 87 -14.71 4.89 -2.44
C THR A 87 -15.47 6.07 -1.86
N THR A 88 -14.74 7.13 -1.52
CA THR A 88 -15.30 8.39 -1.06
C THR A 88 -14.83 9.49 -1.99
N ARG A 89 -15.75 10.25 -2.56
CA ARG A 89 -15.42 11.42 -3.40
C ARG A 89 -15.35 12.65 -2.54
N ALA A 90 -14.27 13.42 -2.68
CA ALA A 90 -14.08 14.63 -1.90
C ALA A 90 -13.45 15.74 -2.73
N THR A 91 -13.84 17.00 -2.45
CA THR A 91 -13.20 18.19 -3.01
C THR A 91 -12.48 18.95 -1.90
N LEU A 92 -11.45 19.73 -2.27
CA LEU A 92 -10.72 20.60 -1.36
C LEU A 92 -10.20 19.89 -0.10
N LEU A 93 -9.62 18.69 -0.30
CA LEU A 93 -8.97 17.95 0.77
C LEU A 93 -7.83 18.75 1.42
N PRO A 94 -7.58 18.59 2.73
CA PRO A 94 -6.45 19.21 3.41
C PRO A 94 -5.10 18.84 2.76
N GLN A 95 -4.21 19.83 2.62
CA GLN A 95 -2.93 19.62 1.93
C GLN A 95 -2.10 18.51 2.58
N ALA A 96 -2.06 18.47 3.92
CA ALA A 96 -1.33 17.43 4.66
C ALA A 96 -1.86 16.00 4.36
N PHE A 97 -3.16 15.86 4.07
CA PHE A 97 -3.74 14.61 3.61
C PHE A 97 -3.27 14.27 2.20
N LEU A 98 -3.33 15.24 1.28
CA LEU A 98 -2.89 15.05 -0.12
C LEU A 98 -1.39 14.71 -0.20
N ASP A 99 -0.55 15.37 0.60
CA ASP A 99 0.89 15.10 0.62
C ASP A 99 1.20 13.64 0.99
N LYS A 100 0.36 13.04 1.82
CA LYS A 100 0.54 11.67 2.28
C LYS A 100 -0.10 10.61 1.38
N HIS A 101 -1.30 10.87 0.89
CA HIS A 101 -2.15 9.85 0.27
C HIS A 101 -2.39 10.04 -1.22
N LEU A 102 -2.08 11.23 -1.80
CA LEU A 102 -2.34 11.47 -3.21
C LEU A 102 -1.38 10.68 -4.10
N PHE A 103 -1.95 9.83 -4.92
CA PHE A 103 -1.24 9.13 -5.98
C PHE A 103 -0.93 10.11 -7.13
N LYS A 104 0.34 10.40 -7.34
CA LYS A 104 0.78 11.40 -8.35
C LYS A 104 1.22 10.75 -9.65
N THR A 105 1.96 9.65 -9.53
CA THR A 105 2.55 8.98 -10.71
C THR A 105 2.67 7.50 -10.47
N LEU A 106 2.50 6.71 -11.52
CA LEU A 106 2.71 5.27 -11.46
C LEU A 106 4.18 4.98 -11.08
N PRO A 107 4.46 4.16 -10.07
CA PRO A 107 5.82 3.78 -9.73
C PRO A 107 6.53 3.10 -10.90
N SER A 108 7.84 3.29 -11.03
CA SER A 108 8.61 2.77 -12.16
C SER A 108 8.47 1.25 -12.35
N TYR A 109 8.35 0.50 -11.24
CA TYR A 109 8.13 -0.95 -11.31
C TYR A 109 6.75 -1.35 -11.85
N LEU A 110 5.75 -0.46 -11.90
CA LEU A 110 4.46 -0.66 -12.56
C LEU A 110 4.39 -0.02 -13.96
N GLN A 111 5.51 0.51 -14.46
CA GLN A 111 5.61 1.06 -15.81
C GLN A 111 6.31 0.09 -16.79
N THR A 112 6.54 -1.16 -16.38
CA THR A 112 7.15 -2.19 -17.23
C THR A 112 6.10 -2.85 -18.12
N ASP A 113 6.54 -3.39 -19.27
CA ASP A 113 5.67 -4.14 -20.18
C ASP A 113 5.31 -5.56 -19.67
N HIS A 114 5.94 -5.99 -18.56
CA HIS A 114 5.83 -7.35 -18.03
C HIS A 114 5.42 -7.33 -16.57
N ILE A 115 4.15 -7.05 -16.31
CA ILE A 115 3.57 -7.12 -14.97
C ILE A 115 2.77 -8.41 -14.85
N HIS A 116 3.06 -9.20 -13.83
CA HIS A 116 2.37 -10.43 -13.51
C HIS A 116 1.65 -10.31 -12.16
N VAL A 117 0.37 -10.69 -12.11
CA VAL A 117 -0.36 -10.85 -10.87
C VAL A 117 -0.51 -12.34 -10.61
N LEU A 118 0.21 -12.87 -9.63
CA LEU A 118 0.20 -14.28 -9.26
C LEU A 118 -0.72 -14.48 -8.06
N ILE A 119 -1.80 -15.24 -8.27
CA ILE A 119 -2.82 -15.49 -7.24
C ILE A 119 -2.77 -16.95 -6.83
N SER A 120 -2.37 -17.21 -5.59
CA SER A 120 -2.43 -18.56 -5.03
C SER A 120 -3.82 -18.84 -4.48
N THR A 121 -4.55 -19.77 -5.13
CA THR A 121 -5.95 -20.05 -4.75
C THR A 121 -6.08 -20.96 -3.53
N LEU A 122 -5.00 -21.62 -3.11
CA LEU A 122 -5.00 -22.57 -1.99
C LEU A 122 -4.08 -22.18 -0.83
N SER A 123 -3.43 -21.01 -0.89
CA SER A 123 -2.55 -20.58 0.20
C SER A 123 -3.32 -19.88 1.32
N GLY A 124 -2.91 -20.15 2.54
CA GLY A 124 -3.47 -19.51 3.73
C GLY A 124 -4.98 -19.74 3.88
N THR A 125 -5.73 -18.65 4.01
CA THR A 125 -7.19 -18.67 4.18
C THR A 125 -7.96 -18.82 2.86
N GLY A 126 -7.29 -18.89 1.71
CA GLY A 126 -7.93 -18.96 0.39
C GLY A 126 -8.55 -17.62 -0.08
N LEU A 127 -8.27 -16.51 0.60
CA LEU A 127 -8.88 -15.19 0.34
C LEU A 127 -8.21 -14.41 -0.79
N ALA A 128 -7.07 -14.86 -1.32
CA ALA A 128 -6.33 -14.16 -2.36
C ALA A 128 -7.15 -13.87 -3.63
N PRO A 129 -8.00 -14.79 -4.14
CA PRO A 129 -8.88 -14.48 -5.27
C PRO A 129 -9.88 -13.36 -4.98
N ALA A 130 -10.56 -13.40 -3.83
CA ALA A 130 -11.51 -12.37 -3.43
C ALA A 130 -10.81 -11.01 -3.26
N PHE A 131 -9.64 -10.98 -2.61
CA PHE A 131 -8.86 -9.75 -2.49
C PHE A 131 -8.47 -9.18 -3.86
N PHE A 132 -8.10 -10.03 -4.81
CA PHE A 132 -7.81 -9.56 -6.16
C PHE A 132 -9.05 -8.96 -6.83
N ASP A 133 -10.16 -9.70 -6.84
CA ASP A 133 -11.35 -9.31 -7.58
C ASP A 133 -12.04 -8.08 -6.93
N ASP A 134 -12.09 -8.00 -5.60
CA ASP A 134 -12.83 -6.98 -4.86
C ASP A 134 -11.99 -5.73 -4.52
N VAL A 135 -10.66 -5.85 -4.45
CA VAL A 135 -9.78 -4.77 -3.98
C VAL A 135 -8.70 -4.41 -5.00
N LEU A 136 -7.80 -5.36 -5.31
CA LEU A 136 -6.61 -5.03 -6.08
C LEU A 136 -6.92 -4.65 -7.53
N HIS A 137 -7.78 -5.41 -8.21
CA HIS A 137 -8.16 -5.13 -9.59
C HIS A 137 -8.82 -3.75 -9.76
N PRO A 138 -9.84 -3.37 -8.96
CA PRO A 138 -10.39 -2.01 -9.00
C PRO A 138 -9.35 -0.92 -8.72
N LEU A 139 -8.42 -1.14 -7.78
CA LEU A 139 -7.35 -0.20 -7.46
C LEU A 139 -6.38 -0.02 -8.62
N LEU A 140 -5.92 -1.11 -9.24
CA LEU A 140 -5.01 -1.03 -10.39
C LEU A 140 -5.61 -0.19 -11.51
N ARG A 141 -6.90 -0.36 -11.79
CA ARG A 141 -7.62 0.47 -12.77
C ARG A 141 -7.71 1.94 -12.34
N ALA A 142 -7.98 2.19 -11.07
CA ALA A 142 -8.10 3.54 -10.53
C ALA A 142 -6.80 4.33 -10.59
N ILE A 143 -5.65 3.67 -10.45
CA ILE A 143 -4.32 4.29 -10.61
C ILE A 143 -3.85 4.34 -12.06
N GLY A 144 -4.70 3.99 -13.03
CA GLY A 144 -4.41 4.09 -14.45
C GLY A 144 -3.74 2.87 -15.08
N LEU A 145 -3.66 1.73 -14.39
CA LEU A 145 -3.14 0.49 -14.95
C LEU A 145 -4.27 -0.28 -15.65
N ALA A 146 -4.26 -0.28 -16.98
CA ALA A 146 -5.27 -0.98 -17.77
C ALA A 146 -5.17 -2.51 -17.60
N ASP A 147 -6.30 -3.22 -17.77
CA ASP A 147 -6.34 -4.69 -17.66
C ASP A 147 -5.39 -5.40 -18.65
N SER A 148 -5.06 -4.75 -19.77
CA SER A 148 -4.09 -5.24 -20.75
C SER A 148 -2.64 -5.04 -20.34
N ALA A 149 -2.36 -4.25 -19.31
CA ALA A 149 -1.00 -3.95 -18.86
C ALA A 149 -0.40 -5.05 -17.98
N TYR A 150 -1.19 -5.98 -17.50
CA TYR A 150 -0.72 -7.07 -16.64
C TYR A 150 -1.39 -8.41 -16.98
N THR A 151 -0.69 -9.49 -16.64
CA THR A 151 -1.18 -10.86 -16.82
C THR A 151 -1.54 -11.47 -15.47
N VAL A 152 -2.77 -11.99 -15.33
CA VAL A 152 -3.23 -12.66 -14.11
C VAL A 152 -3.04 -14.16 -14.24
N THR A 153 -2.28 -14.74 -13.32
CA THR A 153 -2.06 -16.19 -13.22
C THR A 153 -2.61 -16.71 -11.89
N ARG A 154 -3.59 -17.64 -11.96
CA ARG A 154 -4.16 -18.30 -10.77
C ARG A 154 -3.51 -19.67 -10.60
N THR A 155 -2.81 -19.90 -9.50
CA THR A 155 -2.12 -21.16 -9.20
C THR A 155 -2.92 -22.00 -8.20
N LYS A 156 -2.84 -23.33 -8.33
CA LYS A 156 -3.61 -24.28 -7.53
C LYS A 156 -2.74 -25.15 -6.62
N SER A 157 -1.43 -24.99 -6.67
CA SER A 157 -0.47 -25.76 -5.87
C SER A 157 0.89 -25.07 -5.83
N ALA A 158 1.75 -25.47 -4.89
CA ALA A 158 3.14 -25.06 -4.84
C ALA A 158 3.89 -25.37 -6.15
N GLU A 159 3.64 -26.54 -6.75
CA GLU A 159 4.26 -26.92 -8.02
C GLU A 159 3.83 -25.98 -9.16
N SER A 160 2.56 -25.58 -9.23
CA SER A 160 2.11 -24.62 -10.25
C SER A 160 2.73 -23.21 -10.08
N VAL A 161 3.10 -22.82 -8.87
CA VAL A 161 3.86 -21.59 -8.60
C VAL A 161 5.30 -21.73 -9.13
N LYS A 162 5.97 -22.85 -8.82
CA LYS A 162 7.32 -23.15 -9.32
C LYS A 162 7.37 -23.24 -10.83
N ASP A 163 6.37 -23.90 -11.44
CA ASP A 163 6.28 -24.02 -12.89
C ASP A 163 6.11 -22.66 -13.56
N PHE A 164 5.28 -21.78 -13.01
CA PHE A 164 5.15 -20.41 -13.50
C PHE A 164 6.48 -19.64 -13.37
N ALA A 165 7.15 -19.75 -12.23
CA ALA A 165 8.45 -19.10 -12.03
C ALA A 165 9.49 -19.62 -13.04
N ARG A 166 9.53 -20.92 -13.29
CA ARG A 166 10.49 -21.56 -14.19
C ARG A 166 10.19 -21.30 -15.67
N SER A 167 8.94 -21.44 -16.08
CA SER A 167 8.54 -21.37 -17.48
C SER A 167 8.29 -19.96 -18.00
N THR A 168 7.92 -19.04 -17.11
CA THR A 168 7.56 -17.65 -17.46
C THR A 168 8.61 -16.67 -16.98
N LEU A 169 8.77 -16.55 -15.65
CA LEU A 169 9.62 -15.51 -15.09
C LEU A 169 11.10 -15.70 -15.45
N LEU A 170 11.59 -16.93 -15.30
CA LEU A 170 13.01 -17.22 -15.60
C LEU A 170 13.32 -17.08 -17.08
N VAL A 171 12.42 -17.52 -17.96
CA VAL A 171 12.61 -17.41 -19.42
C VAL A 171 12.70 -15.95 -19.84
N ALA A 172 11.80 -15.11 -19.33
CA ALA A 172 11.81 -13.68 -19.63
C ALA A 172 13.06 -12.99 -19.03
N ALA A 173 13.44 -13.34 -17.79
CA ALA A 173 14.64 -12.80 -17.14
C ALA A 173 15.93 -13.18 -17.91
N ASN A 174 16.03 -14.41 -18.40
CA ASN A 174 17.15 -14.84 -19.24
C ASN A 174 17.19 -14.11 -20.59
N GLY A 175 16.03 -13.66 -21.08
CA GLY A 175 15.89 -12.75 -22.22
C GLY A 175 16.25 -11.29 -21.92
N GLY A 176 16.61 -10.96 -20.67
CA GLY A 176 16.96 -9.60 -20.24
C GLY A 176 15.75 -8.71 -19.99
N GLN A 177 14.53 -9.27 -19.85
CA GLN A 177 13.31 -8.52 -19.60
C GLN A 177 13.15 -8.21 -18.11
N GLU A 178 12.92 -6.92 -17.79
CA GLU A 178 12.51 -6.53 -16.45
C GLU A 178 11.06 -6.94 -16.23
N GLN A 179 10.76 -7.49 -15.06
CA GLN A 179 9.44 -7.98 -14.72
C GLN A 179 9.02 -7.53 -13.32
N THR A 180 7.75 -7.23 -13.16
CA THR A 180 7.14 -7.00 -11.85
C THR A 180 6.15 -8.12 -11.54
N VAL A 181 6.27 -8.72 -10.36
CA VAL A 181 5.34 -9.75 -9.90
C VAL A 181 4.62 -9.26 -8.65
N LEU A 182 3.31 -9.03 -8.79
CA LEU A 182 2.41 -8.78 -7.66
C LEU A 182 1.90 -10.13 -7.17
N MET A 183 2.34 -10.53 -5.97
CA MET A 183 2.03 -11.86 -5.45
C MET A 183 0.97 -11.80 -4.37
N LEU A 184 -0.16 -12.46 -4.62
CA LEU A 184 -1.24 -12.67 -3.66
C LEU A 184 -1.16 -14.12 -3.15
N SER A 185 -0.34 -14.33 -2.14
CA SER A 185 -0.16 -15.63 -1.50
C SER A 185 0.34 -15.46 -0.07
N GLY A 186 0.39 -16.55 0.70
CA GLY A 186 1.17 -16.57 1.94
C GLY A 186 2.68 -16.73 1.66
N ASP A 187 3.47 -16.79 2.73
CA ASP A 187 4.94 -16.90 2.69
C ASP A 187 5.46 -18.06 1.80
N GLY A 188 4.70 -19.17 1.79
CA GLY A 188 5.01 -20.35 0.96
C GLY A 188 5.09 -20.01 -0.53
N GLY A 189 4.21 -19.14 -1.06
CA GLY A 189 4.23 -18.78 -2.48
C GLY A 189 5.48 -18.03 -2.89
N MET A 190 6.01 -17.15 -2.02
CA MET A 190 7.28 -16.47 -2.25
C MET A 190 8.43 -17.48 -2.30
N VAL A 191 8.48 -18.40 -1.33
CA VAL A 191 9.49 -19.46 -1.28
C VAL A 191 9.42 -20.35 -2.52
N ASP A 192 8.20 -20.75 -2.93
CA ASP A 192 8.03 -21.60 -4.13
C ASP A 192 8.43 -20.87 -5.41
N THR A 193 8.17 -19.58 -5.52
CA THR A 193 8.65 -18.76 -6.65
C THR A 193 10.16 -18.72 -6.71
N ILE A 194 10.82 -18.43 -5.58
CA ILE A 194 12.29 -18.40 -5.49
C ILE A 194 12.87 -19.77 -5.84
N ASN A 195 12.32 -20.85 -5.30
CA ASN A 195 12.76 -22.20 -5.62
C ASN A 195 12.60 -22.51 -7.11
N GLY A 196 11.46 -22.15 -7.72
CA GLY A 196 11.26 -22.32 -9.16
C GLY A 196 12.29 -21.57 -10.01
N LEU A 197 12.70 -20.38 -9.59
CA LEU A 197 13.77 -19.62 -10.24
C LEU A 197 15.15 -20.24 -10.06
N MET A 198 15.43 -20.88 -8.90
CA MET A 198 16.73 -21.43 -8.56
C MET A 198 16.96 -22.85 -9.06
N GLU A 199 15.93 -23.68 -9.21
CA GLU A 199 16.01 -25.07 -9.64
C GLU A 199 16.52 -25.25 -11.09
N SER A 200 16.49 -24.20 -11.89
CA SER A 200 16.90 -24.24 -13.31
C SER A 200 18.42 -24.14 -13.58
N GLY A 201 19.26 -24.22 -12.54
CA GLY A 201 20.68 -24.57 -12.68
C GLY A 201 21.64 -23.47 -13.10
N ASP A 202 21.21 -22.27 -13.40
CA ASP A 202 22.13 -21.18 -13.74
C ASP A 202 22.12 -20.07 -12.66
N ARG A 203 22.96 -20.27 -11.64
CA ARG A 203 23.09 -19.38 -10.47
C ARG A 203 23.72 -18.02 -10.78
N SER A 204 24.07 -17.72 -12.03
CA SER A 204 24.99 -16.61 -12.32
C SER A 204 24.36 -15.24 -12.54
N ARG A 205 23.02 -15.09 -12.58
CA ARG A 205 22.39 -13.84 -13.04
C ARG A 205 21.35 -13.19 -12.11
N TYR A 206 21.12 -13.73 -10.91
CA TYR A 206 20.17 -13.09 -9.99
C TYR A 206 20.86 -12.11 -9.05
N VAL A 207 20.81 -10.83 -9.40
CA VAL A 207 21.01 -9.73 -8.45
C VAL A 207 19.63 -9.31 -7.98
N SER A 208 19.24 -9.74 -6.79
CA SER A 208 18.08 -9.17 -6.12
C SER A 208 18.42 -7.72 -5.77
N LYS A 209 17.83 -6.74 -6.46
CA LYS A 209 17.76 -5.38 -5.94
C LYS A 209 16.81 -5.43 -4.76
N SER A 210 17.34 -5.44 -3.54
CA SER A 210 16.53 -5.24 -2.35
C SER A 210 16.01 -3.80 -2.35
N LEU A 211 14.75 -3.62 -1.99
CA LEU A 211 14.06 -2.32 -1.88
C LEU A 211 14.61 -1.44 -0.72
N THR A 212 15.81 -1.72 -0.21
CA THR A 212 16.41 -1.03 0.94
C THR A 212 17.35 0.12 0.57
N ASP A 213 17.58 0.39 -0.72
CA ASP A 213 18.40 1.52 -1.15
C ASP A 213 17.53 2.64 -1.71
N GLN A 214 16.86 3.35 -0.82
CA GLN A 214 16.43 4.74 -1.04
C GLN A 214 17.09 5.59 0.03
N ASP A 215 18.24 6.15 -0.31
CA ASP A 215 18.77 7.38 0.28
C ASP A 215 18.11 8.59 -0.40
#